data_8f64b1c58e957ad59569401839d1d9a5
#
_entry.id   8f64b1c58e957ad59569401839d1d9a5
#
_cell.length_a   1.000
_cell.length_b   1.000
_cell.length_c   1.000
_cell.angle_alpha   90.00
_cell.angle_beta   90.00
_cell.angle_gamma   90.00
#
_symmetry.space_group_name_H-M   'P 1'
#
loop_
_entity.id
_entity.type
_entity.pdbx_description
1 polymer ?
#
loop_
_entity_poly.entity_id
_entity_poly.type
_entity_poly.pdbx_seq_one_letter_code
_entity_poly.pdbx_strand_id
1 'polypeptide(L)' 'MADYYDLLGVGRDADSDTLKRAYRRLARQYHPDVNKDPGAEDRFKEIGRAYEVLGDPQTRA' A
#
# COMPACT_ATOMS: atom_id res chain seq x y z
N MET A 1 15.38 -2.52 6.30
CA MET A 1 13.97 -2.76 6.68
C MET A 1 13.04 -2.10 5.68
N ALA A 2 12.01 -2.83 5.27
CA ALA A 2 10.99 -2.24 4.39
C ALA A 2 10.16 -1.23 5.17
N ASP A 3 9.97 -0.06 4.61
CA ASP A 3 9.07 0.93 5.19
C ASP A 3 7.77 0.98 4.36
N TYR A 4 6.88 1.86 4.73
CA TYR A 4 5.59 1.95 4.05
C TYR A 4 5.72 2.37 2.59
N TYR A 5 6.72 3.19 2.27
CA TYR A 5 6.97 3.57 0.87
C TYR A 5 7.41 2.36 0.06
N ASP A 6 8.26 1.52 0.64
CA ASP A 6 8.70 0.30 -0.03
C ASP A 6 7.54 -0.66 -0.25
N LEU A 7 6.64 -0.78 0.73
CA LEU A 7 5.48 -1.65 0.60
C LEU A 7 4.58 -1.24 -0.56
N LEU A 8 4.43 0.07 -0.78
CA LEU A 8 3.65 0.58 -1.88
C LEU A 8 4.44 0.65 -3.19
N GLY A 9 5.75 0.46 -3.14
CA GLY A 9 6.60 0.50 -4.32
C GLY A 9 6.77 1.91 -4.89
N VAL A 10 6.79 2.92 -4.02
CA VAL A 10 6.93 4.31 -4.44
C VAL A 10 8.11 4.97 -3.73
N GLY A 11 8.54 6.11 -4.24
CA GLY A 11 9.58 6.89 -3.60
C GLY A 11 9.05 7.68 -2.42
N ARG A 12 9.95 8.12 -1.55
CA ARG A 12 9.57 8.90 -0.36
C ARG A 12 9.00 10.27 -0.71
N ASP A 13 9.26 10.74 -1.93
CA ASP A 13 8.75 12.02 -2.42
C ASP A 13 7.43 11.87 -3.18
N ALA A 14 6.83 10.68 -3.18
CA ALA A 14 5.58 10.44 -3.88
C ALA A 14 4.47 11.33 -3.34
N ASP A 15 3.71 11.93 -4.26
CA ASP A 15 2.57 12.76 -3.88
C ASP A 15 1.33 11.91 -3.59
N SER A 16 0.25 12.57 -3.20
CA SER A 16 -0.98 11.87 -2.83
C SER A 16 -1.55 11.04 -3.97
N ASP A 17 -1.50 11.54 -5.19
CA ASP A 17 -2.02 10.83 -6.35
C ASP A 17 -1.19 9.58 -6.64
N THR A 18 0.13 9.69 -6.55
CA THR A 18 1.02 8.54 -6.76
C THR A 18 0.78 7.48 -5.71
N LEU A 19 0.63 7.86 -4.45
CA LEU A 19 0.33 6.92 -3.38
C LEU A 19 -1.00 6.22 -3.61
N LYS A 20 -2.01 6.97 -4.01
CA LYS A 20 -3.35 6.44 -4.25
C LYS A 20 -3.35 5.43 -5.39
N ARG A 21 -2.66 5.75 -6.49
CA ARG A 21 -2.56 4.85 -7.63
C ARG A 21 -1.83 3.57 -7.27
N ALA A 22 -0.73 3.69 -6.54
CA ALA A 22 0.04 2.53 -6.10
C ALA A 22 -0.81 1.64 -5.20
N TYR A 23 -1.52 2.22 -4.25
CA TYR A 23 -2.39 1.48 -3.36
C TYR A 23 -3.46 0.73 -4.14
N ARG A 24 -4.15 1.41 -5.06
CA ARG A 24 -5.21 0.78 -5.85
C ARG A 24 -4.70 -0.40 -6.66
N ARG A 25 -3.53 -0.23 -7.29
CA ARG A 25 -2.93 -1.31 -8.09
C ARG A 25 -2.62 -2.52 -7.23
N LEU A 26 -1.98 -2.29 -6.09
CA LEU A 26 -1.60 -3.38 -5.20
C LEU A 26 -2.80 -4.00 -4.52
N ALA A 27 -3.80 -3.20 -4.17
CA ALA A 27 -5.02 -3.72 -3.58
C ALA A 27 -5.75 -4.68 -4.52
N ARG A 28 -5.76 -4.38 -5.83
CA ARG A 28 -6.34 -5.29 -6.81
C ARG A 28 -5.53 -6.57 -6.94
N GLN A 29 -4.21 -6.45 -6.89
CA GLN A 29 -3.30 -7.58 -7.05
C GLN A 29 -3.41 -8.56 -5.88
N TYR A 30 -3.59 -8.06 -4.67
CA TYR A 30 -3.59 -8.88 -3.46
C TYR A 30 -4.96 -9.04 -2.82
N HIS A 31 -6.02 -8.58 -3.49
CA HIS A 31 -7.36 -8.72 -2.93
C HIS A 31 -7.71 -10.21 -2.76
N PRO A 32 -8.26 -10.60 -1.59
CA PRO A 32 -8.55 -12.02 -1.33
C PRO A 32 -9.51 -12.67 -2.32
N ASP A 33 -10.38 -11.88 -2.95
CA ASP A 33 -11.30 -12.41 -3.96
C ASP A 33 -10.60 -12.74 -5.28
N VAL A 34 -9.49 -12.05 -5.57
CA VAL A 34 -8.75 -12.20 -6.82
C VAL A 34 -7.55 -13.12 -6.62
N ASN A 35 -6.85 -12.96 -5.50
CA ASN A 35 -5.62 -13.69 -5.22
C ASN A 35 -5.83 -14.61 -4.03
N LYS A 36 -5.79 -15.92 -4.29
CA LYS A 36 -6.05 -16.94 -3.27
C LYS A 36 -4.80 -17.46 -2.59
N ASP A 37 -3.64 -16.88 -2.89
CA ASP A 37 -2.40 -17.30 -2.25
C ASP A 37 -2.46 -17.05 -0.75
N PRO A 38 -1.89 -17.95 0.09
CA PRO A 38 -1.95 -17.79 1.54
C PRO A 38 -1.35 -16.48 2.04
N GLY A 39 -0.34 -15.94 1.35
CA GLY A 39 0.28 -14.68 1.75
C GLY A 39 -0.42 -13.44 1.25
N ALA A 40 -1.39 -13.58 0.35
CA ALA A 40 -2.02 -12.42 -0.28
C ALA A 40 -2.84 -11.60 0.72
N GLU A 41 -3.54 -12.26 1.63
CA GLU A 41 -4.34 -11.57 2.64
C GLU A 41 -3.47 -10.73 3.56
N ASP A 42 -2.35 -11.29 4.02
CA ASP A 42 -1.43 -10.55 4.87
C ASP A 42 -0.84 -9.35 4.13
N ARG A 43 -0.48 -9.55 2.87
CA ARG A 43 0.05 -8.48 2.03
C ARG A 43 -0.98 -7.38 1.83
N PHE A 44 -2.23 -7.76 1.59
CA PHE A 44 -3.32 -6.82 1.44
C PHE A 44 -3.47 -5.94 2.68
N LYS A 45 -3.40 -6.56 3.87
CA LYS A 45 -3.49 -5.82 5.13
C LYS A 45 -2.33 -4.85 5.30
N GLU A 46 -1.11 -5.28 4.97
CA GLU A 46 0.07 -4.42 5.06
C GLU A 46 -0.03 -3.22 4.13
N ILE A 47 -0.49 -3.46 2.91
CA ILE A 47 -0.67 -2.40 1.91
C ILE A 47 -1.71 -1.40 2.40
N GLY A 48 -2.82 -1.88 2.94
CA GLY A 48 -3.85 -1.01 3.48
C GLY A 48 -3.34 -0.15 4.62
N ARG A 49 -2.55 -0.73 5.51
CA ARG A 49 -1.95 0.02 6.62
C ARG A 49 -0.98 1.07 6.13
N ALA A 50 -0.14 0.72 5.15
CA ALA A 50 0.80 1.66 4.58
C ALA A 50 0.09 2.87 3.98
N TYR A 51 -0.97 2.63 3.24
CA TYR A 51 -1.74 3.72 2.65
C TYR A 51 -2.45 4.55 3.72
N GLU A 52 -2.98 3.92 4.76
CA GLU A 52 -3.62 4.64 5.86
C GLU A 52 -2.65 5.64 6.50
N VAL A 53 -1.41 5.23 6.71
CA VAL A 53 -0.39 6.10 7.31
C VAL A 53 0.09 7.17 6.32
N LEU A 54 0.42 6.77 5.10
CA LEU A 54 1.02 7.68 4.12
C LEU A 54 -0.01 8.55 3.42
N GLY A 55 -1.25 8.11 3.34
CA GLY A 55 -2.31 8.87 2.69
C GLY A 55 -2.84 10.00 3.53
N ASP A 56 -2.56 10.01 4.83
CA ASP A 56 -3.00 11.07 5.74
C ASP A 56 -1.87 12.08 5.92
N PRO A 57 -2.07 13.37 5.55
CA PRO A 57 -1.03 14.37 5.72
C PRO A 57 -0.53 14.51 7.16
N GLN A 58 -1.39 14.26 8.13
CA GLN A 58 -1.01 14.38 9.54
C GLN A 58 -0.09 13.25 9.98
N THR A 59 -0.35 12.04 9.52
CA THR A 59 0.47 10.89 9.90
C THR A 59 1.72 10.73 9.02
N ARG A 60 1.65 11.21 7.78
CA ARG A 60 2.77 11.15 6.86
C ARG A 60 3.92 12.05 7.28
N ALA A 61 3.58 13.18 7.89
CA ALA A 61 4.60 14.12 8.34
C ALA A 61 5.45 13.49 9.43
#